data_1f552fc0b7115e38d650b17151bbe94e
#
_entry.id   1f552fc0b7115e38d650b17151bbe94e
#
_cell.length_a   1.000
_cell.length_b   1.000
_cell.length_c   1.000
_cell.angle_alpha   90.00
_cell.angle_beta   90.00
_cell.angle_gamma   90.00
#
_symmetry.space_group_name_H-M   'P 1'
#
loop_
_entity.id
_entity.type
_entity.pdbx_description
1 polymer ?
#
loop_
_entity_poly.entity_id
_entity_poly.type
_entity_poly.pdbx_seq_one_letter_code
_entity_poly.pdbx_strand_id
1 'polypeptide(L)'
;AASDVYKRQTTQIATLVKPFTADEPFAVLENVNSPKVVVNKNWNALYFSRSIIPYQRNAEKQDWLKGHTYYKHIGLYAYRTDVLKEITMLPQSSLELAESLEQLRWLENGYKIKVGISEVETIGIDTPQDLERAEEFLKNRI
;
A
#
# COMPACT_ATOMS: atom_id res chain seq x y z
N ALA A 1 -23.80 -6.57 3.29
CA ALA A 1 -23.89 -7.94 3.79
C ALA A 1 -23.18 -8.08 5.13
N ALA A 2 -23.60 -9.03 5.96
CA ALA A 2 -23.00 -9.26 7.26
C ALA A 2 -21.50 -9.60 7.16
N SER A 3 -21.11 -10.32 6.13
CA SER A 3 -19.72 -10.68 5.89
C SER A 3 -18.84 -9.45 5.60
N ASP A 4 -19.39 -8.44 4.94
CA ASP A 4 -18.65 -7.21 4.66
C ASP A 4 -18.47 -6.37 5.91
N VAL A 5 -19.49 -6.30 6.75
CA VAL A 5 -19.40 -5.61 8.04
C VAL A 5 -18.37 -6.30 8.94
N TYR A 6 -18.38 -7.62 8.97
CA TYR A 6 -17.40 -8.38 9.74
C TYR A 6 -15.98 -8.14 9.25
N LYS A 7 -15.77 -8.17 7.93
CA LYS A 7 -14.44 -7.90 7.32
C LYS A 7 -13.94 -6.50 7.66
N ARG A 8 -14.81 -5.50 7.64
CA ARG A 8 -14.46 -4.13 8.00
C ARG A 8 -14.06 -4.04 9.47
N GLN A 9 -14.73 -4.77 10.36
CA GLN A 9 -14.39 -4.78 11.77
C GLN A 9 -13.03 -5.39 12.07
N THR A 10 -12.57 -6.34 11.26
CA THR A 10 -11.28 -6.99 11.43
C THR A 10 -10.15 -6.22 10.76
N THR A 11 -10.45 -5.31 9.82
CA THR A 11 -9.45 -4.51 9.15
C THR A 11 -8.95 -3.42 10.08
N GLN A 12 -7.66 -3.42 10.36
CA GLN A 12 -7.02 -2.44 11.24
C GLN A 12 -6.63 -1.18 10.47
N ILE A 13 -5.91 -1.37 9.38
CA ILE A 13 -5.39 -0.30 8.52
C ILE A 13 -5.62 -0.73 7.08
N ALA A 14 -5.95 0.22 6.22
CA ALA A 14 -6.14 -0.03 4.80
C ALA A 14 -5.42 1.02 3.97
N THR A 15 -4.91 0.62 2.82
CA THR A 15 -4.27 1.52 1.87
C THR A 15 -4.55 1.08 0.45
N LEU A 16 -4.08 1.86 -0.51
CA LEU A 16 -4.27 1.60 -1.94
C LEU A 16 -2.94 1.45 -2.65
N VAL A 17 -2.98 0.65 -3.70
CA VAL A 17 -1.87 0.49 -4.64
C VAL A 17 -2.38 0.61 -6.07
N LYS A 18 -1.48 0.95 -7.00
CA LYS A 18 -1.77 0.97 -8.42
C LYS A 18 -0.82 0.02 -9.12
N PRO A 19 -1.34 -0.91 -9.98
CA PRO A 19 -0.46 -1.77 -10.75
C PRO A 19 0.36 -0.95 -11.76
N PHE A 20 1.63 -1.27 -11.91
CA PHE A 20 2.41 -0.81 -13.05
C PHE A 20 1.93 -1.55 -14.29
N THR A 21 1.89 -0.86 -15.44
CA THR A 21 1.52 -1.50 -16.71
C THR A 21 2.74 -2.14 -17.37
N ALA A 22 2.50 -3.17 -18.19
CA ALA A 22 3.59 -3.93 -18.82
C ALA A 22 4.38 -3.12 -19.84
N ASP A 23 3.80 -2.04 -20.35
CA ASP A 23 4.41 -1.17 -21.35
C ASP A 23 5.18 0.02 -20.76
N GLU A 24 5.15 0.20 -19.44
CA GLU A 24 5.93 1.27 -18.80
C GLU A 24 7.43 0.97 -18.90
N PRO A 25 8.27 2.02 -19.02
CA PRO A 25 9.72 1.79 -19.03
C PRO A 25 10.20 1.32 -17.64
N PHE A 26 11.25 0.50 -17.64
CA PHE A 26 11.81 -0.05 -16.40
C PHE A 26 12.23 1.06 -15.41
N ALA A 27 12.67 2.20 -15.91
CA ALA A 27 13.07 3.33 -15.06
C ALA A 27 11.96 3.80 -14.12
N VAL A 28 10.71 3.64 -14.52
CA VAL A 28 9.56 4.00 -13.66
C VAL A 28 9.49 3.08 -12.44
N LEU A 29 9.78 1.80 -12.65
CA LEU A 29 9.81 0.82 -11.56
C LEU A 29 11.00 1.06 -10.62
N GLU A 30 12.10 1.54 -11.14
CA GLU A 30 13.32 1.83 -10.36
C GLU A 30 13.22 3.09 -9.50
N ASN A 31 12.21 3.92 -9.72
CA ASN A 31 12.10 5.21 -9.03
C ASN A 31 11.94 4.99 -7.53
N VAL A 32 12.92 5.45 -6.76
CA VAL A 32 12.95 5.29 -5.29
C VAL A 32 11.89 6.12 -4.58
N ASN A 33 11.33 7.12 -5.26
CA ASN A 33 10.23 7.93 -4.72
C ASN A 33 8.86 7.26 -4.89
N SER A 34 8.81 6.14 -5.60
CA SER A 34 7.60 5.33 -5.78
C SER A 34 7.78 4.01 -5.02
N PRO A 35 7.34 3.92 -3.77
CA PRO A 35 7.46 2.67 -3.02
C PRO A 35 6.66 1.56 -3.67
N LYS A 36 7.23 0.38 -3.69
CA LYS A 36 6.60 -0.85 -4.18
C LYS A 36 6.05 -1.64 -3.01
N VAL A 37 5.00 -2.40 -3.27
CA VAL A 37 4.31 -3.19 -2.23
C VAL A 37 4.17 -4.61 -2.72
N VAL A 38 4.48 -5.57 -1.85
CA VAL A 38 4.14 -6.97 -2.08
C VAL A 38 3.04 -7.39 -1.11
N VAL A 39 2.11 -8.18 -1.58
CA VAL A 39 0.93 -8.60 -0.81
C VAL A 39 0.84 -10.12 -0.74
N ASN A 40 0.20 -10.61 0.30
CA ASN A 40 -0.11 -12.02 0.43
C ASN A 40 -1.43 -12.35 -0.29
N LYS A 41 -1.84 -13.61 -0.25
CA LYS A 41 -3.07 -14.06 -0.92
C LYS A 41 -4.33 -13.45 -0.34
N ASN A 42 -4.28 -12.95 0.88
CA ASN A 42 -5.40 -12.27 1.55
C ASN A 42 -5.39 -10.76 1.33
N TRP A 43 -4.50 -10.27 0.46
CA TRP A 43 -4.33 -8.85 0.17
C TRP A 43 -3.94 -8.01 1.38
N ASN A 44 -3.16 -8.60 2.27
CA ASN A 44 -2.46 -7.85 3.31
C ASN A 44 -1.02 -7.60 2.85
N ALA A 45 -0.51 -6.42 3.14
CA ALA A 45 0.85 -6.06 2.75
C ALA A 45 1.85 -6.95 3.48
N LEU A 46 2.82 -7.48 2.73
CA LEU A 46 3.95 -8.20 3.29
C LEU A 46 5.10 -7.25 3.59
N TYR A 47 5.37 -6.32 2.68
CA TYR A 47 6.41 -5.32 2.85
C TYR A 47 6.22 -4.18 1.86
N PHE A 48 6.72 -3.00 2.24
CA PHE A 48 6.81 -1.81 1.39
C PHE A 48 8.29 -1.47 1.26
N SER A 49 8.75 -1.19 0.05
CA SER A 49 10.14 -0.85 -0.18
C SER A 49 10.32 0.13 -1.33
N ARG A 50 11.31 1.00 -1.19
CA ARG A 50 11.75 1.86 -2.29
C ARG A 50 12.50 1.08 -3.35
N SER A 51 13.10 -0.05 -2.97
CA SER A 51 13.70 -0.99 -3.91
C SER A 51 12.63 -1.72 -4.71
N ILE A 52 13.02 -2.29 -5.84
CA ILE A 52 12.11 -3.13 -6.61
C ILE A 52 11.94 -4.46 -5.88
N ILE A 53 10.73 -4.77 -5.49
CA ILE A 53 10.36 -6.06 -4.89
C ILE A 53 9.14 -6.62 -5.62
N PRO A 54 9.11 -7.92 -5.98
CA PRO A 54 10.16 -8.92 -5.81
C PRO A 54 11.25 -8.83 -6.89
N TYR A 55 12.39 -9.42 -6.63
CA TYR A 55 13.44 -9.60 -7.62
C TYR A 55 13.13 -10.83 -8.47
N GLN A 56 13.16 -10.69 -9.79
CA GLN A 56 12.93 -11.82 -10.69
C GLN A 56 14.25 -12.41 -11.15
N ARG A 57 14.64 -13.48 -10.53
CA ARG A 57 15.97 -14.09 -10.74
C ARG A 57 16.18 -14.61 -12.16
N ASN A 58 15.13 -15.16 -12.78
CA ASN A 58 15.22 -15.84 -14.07
C ASN A 58 14.71 -15.00 -15.25
N ALA A 59 14.54 -13.70 -15.06
CA ALA A 59 14.10 -12.79 -16.11
C ALA A 59 15.02 -11.60 -16.23
N GLU A 60 15.18 -11.08 -17.43
CA GLU A 60 15.90 -9.84 -17.66
C GLU A 60 15.06 -8.67 -17.10
N LYS A 61 15.72 -7.65 -16.56
CA LYS A 61 15.05 -6.51 -15.92
C LYS A 61 14.05 -5.84 -16.84
N GLN A 62 14.38 -5.71 -18.12
CA GLN A 62 13.50 -5.11 -19.11
C GLN A 62 12.18 -5.88 -19.30
N ASP A 63 12.13 -7.15 -18.90
CA ASP A 63 10.94 -8.01 -19.00
C ASP A 63 10.20 -8.18 -17.67
N TRP A 64 10.66 -7.54 -16.61
CA TRP A 64 10.08 -7.73 -15.28
C TRP A 64 8.61 -7.33 -15.21
N LEU A 65 8.25 -6.19 -15.82
CA LEU A 65 6.86 -5.73 -15.81
C LEU A 65 5.90 -6.62 -16.60
N LYS A 66 6.44 -7.43 -17.53
CA LYS A 66 5.65 -8.41 -18.30
C LYS A 66 5.46 -9.71 -17.52
N GLY A 67 6.45 -10.09 -16.73
CA GLY A 67 6.45 -11.39 -16.04
C GLY A 67 5.79 -11.39 -14.67
N HIS A 68 5.57 -10.23 -14.07
CA HIS A 68 4.98 -10.12 -12.74
C HIS A 68 4.27 -8.77 -12.59
N THR A 69 3.18 -8.74 -11.86
CA THR A 69 2.48 -7.49 -11.57
C THR A 69 3.11 -6.82 -10.36
N TYR A 70 3.71 -5.66 -10.59
CA TYR A 70 4.27 -4.82 -9.54
C TYR A 70 3.23 -3.78 -9.13
N TYR A 71 3.20 -3.44 -7.84
CA TYR A 71 2.25 -2.49 -7.29
C TYR A 71 2.98 -1.28 -6.72
N LYS A 72 2.52 -0.10 -7.12
CA LYS A 72 3.00 1.17 -6.59
C LYS A 72 2.11 1.57 -5.41
N HIS A 73 2.71 1.92 -4.29
CA HIS A 73 1.97 2.39 -3.14
C HIS A 73 1.41 3.79 -3.38
N ILE A 74 0.13 3.95 -3.12
CA ILE A 74 -0.54 5.25 -3.06
C ILE A 74 -0.70 5.59 -1.59
N GLY A 75 -0.08 6.68 -1.14
CA GLY A 75 0.03 7.04 0.27
C GLY A 75 -1.27 7.55 0.88
N LEU A 76 -2.36 6.80 0.71
CA LEU A 76 -3.67 7.13 1.24
C LEU A 76 -4.12 6.00 2.16
N TYR A 77 -4.51 6.34 3.41
CA TYR A 77 -4.82 5.36 4.43
C TYR A 77 -6.19 5.56 5.03
N ALA A 78 -6.81 4.45 5.43
CA ALA A 78 -7.96 4.43 6.32
C ALA A 78 -7.57 3.65 7.57
N TYR A 79 -8.03 4.11 8.73
CA TYR A 79 -7.71 3.50 10.01
C TYR A 79 -8.98 3.23 10.80
N ARG A 80 -8.97 2.16 11.58
CA ARG A 80 -9.93 2.02 12.66
C ARG A 80 -9.51 2.97 13.78
N THR A 81 -10.46 3.67 14.41
CA THR A 81 -10.16 4.74 15.36
C THR A 81 -9.31 4.28 16.54
N ASP A 82 -9.58 3.08 17.06
CA ASP A 82 -8.81 2.51 18.16
C ASP A 82 -7.38 2.18 17.75
N VAL A 83 -7.20 1.70 16.53
CA VAL A 83 -5.88 1.40 15.96
C VAL A 83 -5.09 2.68 15.73
N LEU A 84 -5.73 3.73 15.23
CA LEU A 84 -5.06 5.02 15.02
C LEU A 84 -4.45 5.55 16.32
N LYS A 85 -5.18 5.45 17.41
CA LYS A 85 -4.66 5.86 18.72
C LYS A 85 -3.42 5.05 19.12
N GLU A 86 -3.43 3.75 18.87
CA GLU A 86 -2.30 2.88 19.20
C GLU A 86 -1.07 3.21 18.37
N ILE A 87 -1.24 3.31 17.05
CA ILE A 87 -0.08 3.49 16.13
C ILE A 87 0.57 4.86 16.29
N THR A 88 -0.18 5.88 16.70
CA THR A 88 0.42 7.21 16.97
C THR A 88 1.34 7.22 18.18
N MET A 89 1.20 6.23 19.06
CA MET A 89 2.03 6.10 20.26
C MET A 89 3.29 5.27 20.03
N LEU A 90 3.43 4.64 18.86
CA LEU A 90 4.58 3.79 18.58
C LEU A 90 5.83 4.63 18.31
N PRO A 91 6.99 4.23 18.85
CA PRO A 91 8.25 4.89 18.48
C PRO A 91 8.67 4.51 17.07
N GLN A 92 9.55 5.32 16.50
CA GLN A 92 10.12 5.03 15.19
C GLN A 92 10.82 3.67 15.21
N SER A 93 10.72 2.94 14.10
CA SER A 93 11.22 1.58 14.00
C SER A 93 12.40 1.48 13.01
N SER A 94 13.13 0.39 13.09
CA SER A 94 14.34 0.16 12.30
C SER A 94 14.09 0.20 10.80
N LEU A 95 13.08 -0.54 10.32
CA LEU A 95 12.76 -0.58 8.87
C LEU A 95 12.22 0.75 8.38
N GLU A 96 11.42 1.40 9.19
CA GLU A 96 10.91 2.75 8.90
C GLU A 96 12.05 3.73 8.68
N LEU A 97 13.02 3.73 9.57
CA LEU A 97 14.16 4.65 9.48
C LEU A 97 15.04 4.32 8.28
N ALA A 98 15.24 3.03 8.00
CA ALA A 98 16.06 2.60 6.88
C ALA A 98 15.48 3.03 5.53
N GLU A 99 14.18 2.87 5.35
CA GLU A 99 13.53 3.17 4.08
C GLU A 99 12.83 4.54 4.05
N SER A 100 12.73 5.22 5.16
CA SER A 100 11.92 6.45 5.31
C SER A 100 10.47 6.22 4.89
N LEU A 101 9.88 5.12 5.37
CA LEU A 101 8.50 4.73 5.11
C LEU A 101 7.81 4.45 6.44
N GLU A 102 6.94 5.36 6.87
CA GLU A 102 6.27 5.29 8.17
C GLU A 102 5.44 4.03 8.37
N GLN A 103 4.80 3.54 7.31
CA GLN A 103 3.95 2.34 7.39
C GLN A 103 4.71 1.08 7.79
N LEU A 104 6.03 1.05 7.65
CA LEU A 104 6.84 -0.07 8.11
C LEU A 104 6.85 -0.17 9.64
N ARG A 105 6.67 0.95 10.35
CA ARG A 105 6.51 0.95 11.80
C ARG A 105 5.34 0.06 12.22
N TRP A 106 4.24 0.18 11.50
CA TRP A 106 3.03 -0.58 11.82
C TRP A 106 3.23 -2.07 11.55
N LEU A 107 3.81 -2.40 10.41
CA LEU A 107 4.12 -3.80 10.07
C LEU A 107 5.08 -4.44 11.07
N GLU A 108 6.12 -3.71 11.50
CA GLU A 108 7.07 -4.21 12.50
C GLU A 108 6.41 -4.50 13.85
N ASN A 109 5.32 -3.79 14.15
CA ASN A 109 4.57 -3.98 15.38
C ASN A 109 3.39 -4.94 15.24
N GLY A 110 3.31 -5.67 14.13
CA GLY A 110 2.33 -6.73 13.95
C GLY A 110 0.96 -6.31 13.44
N TYR A 111 0.80 -5.03 13.06
CA TYR A 111 -0.47 -4.59 12.46
C TYR A 111 -0.58 -5.09 11.03
N LYS A 112 -1.79 -5.42 10.63
CA LYS A 112 -2.09 -5.82 9.25
C LYS A 112 -2.56 -4.60 8.47
N ILE A 113 -2.00 -4.45 7.27
CA ILE A 113 -2.40 -3.38 6.34
C ILE A 113 -3.09 -4.04 5.16
N LYS A 114 -4.39 -3.82 5.06
CA LYS A 114 -5.19 -4.31 3.92
C LYS A 114 -4.92 -3.43 2.70
N VAL A 115 -4.74 -4.06 1.54
CA VAL A 115 -4.37 -3.38 0.31
C VAL A 115 -5.50 -3.50 -0.70
N GLY A 116 -5.96 -2.37 -1.23
CA GLY A 116 -6.92 -2.32 -2.33
C GLY A 116 -6.24 -1.79 -3.59
N ILE A 117 -6.77 -2.18 -4.76
CA ILE A 117 -6.27 -1.70 -6.04
C ILE A 117 -7.04 -0.46 -6.46
N SER A 118 -6.30 0.57 -6.86
CA SER A 118 -6.86 1.80 -7.45
C SER A 118 -6.39 1.94 -8.89
N GLU A 119 -7.27 2.41 -9.75
CA GLU A 119 -6.92 2.78 -11.12
C GLU A 119 -6.49 4.24 -11.21
N VAL A 120 -6.71 5.02 -10.14
CA VAL A 120 -6.36 6.43 -10.09
C VAL A 120 -5.03 6.58 -9.34
N GLU A 121 -4.03 7.18 -10.00
CA GLU A 121 -2.69 7.30 -9.44
C GLU A 121 -2.60 8.29 -8.28
N THR A 122 -3.32 9.41 -8.39
CA THR A 122 -3.35 10.44 -7.35
C THR A 122 -4.78 10.84 -7.07
N ILE A 123 -5.13 10.92 -5.78
CA ILE A 123 -6.38 11.49 -5.34
C ILE A 123 -6.03 12.82 -4.70
N GLY A 124 -6.35 13.92 -5.41
CA GLY A 124 -6.13 15.25 -4.88
C GLY A 124 -7.08 15.52 -3.73
N ILE A 125 -6.54 15.85 -2.55
CA ILE A 125 -7.34 16.18 -1.38
C ILE A 125 -7.06 17.64 -1.02
N ASP A 126 -7.87 18.55 -1.58
CA ASP A 126 -7.75 19.98 -1.35
C ASP A 126 -8.94 20.53 -0.58
N THR A 127 -10.05 19.78 -0.52
CA THR A 127 -11.30 20.21 0.13
C THR A 127 -11.84 19.09 1.02
N PRO A 128 -12.75 19.41 1.99
CA PRO A 128 -13.41 18.38 2.77
C PRO A 128 -14.20 17.37 1.92
N GLN A 129 -14.75 17.81 0.79
CA GLN A 129 -15.46 16.92 -0.14
C GLN A 129 -14.51 15.94 -0.82
N ASP A 130 -13.29 16.38 -1.15
CA ASP A 130 -12.26 15.50 -1.70
C ASP A 130 -11.87 14.43 -0.69
N LEU A 131 -11.78 14.81 0.59
CA LEU A 131 -11.50 13.86 1.66
C LEU A 131 -12.61 12.81 1.79
N GLU A 132 -13.86 13.24 1.75
CA GLU A 132 -15.01 12.32 1.79
C GLU A 132 -14.98 11.33 0.63
N ARG A 133 -14.69 11.81 -0.58
CA ARG A 133 -14.58 10.95 -1.76
C ARG A 133 -13.43 9.96 -1.64
N ALA A 134 -12.30 10.38 -1.08
CA ALA A 134 -11.16 9.51 -0.86
C ALA A 134 -11.49 8.42 0.17
N GLU A 135 -12.14 8.77 1.27
CA GLU A 135 -12.57 7.82 2.29
C GLU A 135 -13.58 6.82 1.72
N GLU A 136 -14.55 7.30 0.96
CA GLU A 136 -15.55 6.44 0.34
C GLU A 136 -14.91 5.50 -0.68
N PHE A 137 -13.97 6.01 -1.46
CA PHE A 137 -13.22 5.22 -2.42
C PHE A 137 -12.46 4.07 -1.72
N LEU A 138 -11.80 4.35 -0.60
CA LEU A 138 -11.12 3.34 0.21
C LEU A 138 -12.09 2.31 0.75
N LYS A 139 -13.23 2.74 1.28
CA LYS A 139 -14.25 1.85 1.82
C LYS A 139 -14.80 0.89 0.76
N ASN A 140 -14.98 1.37 -0.46
CA ASN A 140 -15.54 0.58 -1.55
C ASN A 140 -14.54 -0.40 -2.15
N ARG A 141 -13.24 -0.16 -2.01
CA ARG A 141 -12.17 -1.02 -2.57
C ARG A 141 -11.69 -2.08 -1.58
N ILE A 142 -11.97 -1.89 -0.32
CA ILE A 142 -11.51 -2.73 0.76
C ILE A 142 -12.69 -3.32 1.52
#